data_48b6d47cbecab064e9285b0cb5ccf3dd
#
_entry.id   48b6d47cbecab064e9285b0cb5ccf3dd
#
_cell.length_a   1.000
_cell.length_b   1.000
_cell.length_c   1.000
_cell.angle_alpha   90.00
_cell.angle_beta   90.00
_cell.angle_gamma   90.00
#
_symmetry.space_group_name_H-M   'P 1'
#
loop_
_entity.id
_entity.type
_entity.pdbx_description
1 polymer ?
#
loop_
_entity_poly.entity_id
_entity_poly.type
_entity_poly.pdbx_seq_one_letter_code
_entity_poly.pdbx_strand_id
1 'polypeptide(L)'
;MFKYVSDVSILAHNIISEYVENKDIAVDATLGNGYDCEFLSSCFKKVYAFEIQKEACEKYIDKNNNVIIINESHHRIDEFVNEEINCICYNLGYLPGGNKEITTLAETSLKSIQISLNSLSSNGIMAIAIYRGHNEGKEEESCILQYLRNLPKNKFGVMVHECINRSDKSPLLVIVEKK
;
A
#
# COMPACT_ATOMS: atom_id res chain seq x y z
N MET A 1 -11.09 -23.35 1.46
CA MET A 1 -10.40 -22.05 1.26
C MET A 1 -9.09 -22.11 2.03
N PHE A 2 -7.98 -21.67 1.43
CA PHE A 2 -6.70 -21.60 2.15
C PHE A 2 -6.77 -20.47 3.20
N LYS A 3 -6.22 -20.72 4.41
CA LYS A 3 -6.22 -19.72 5.50
C LYS A 3 -5.04 -18.77 5.39
N TYR A 4 -3.83 -19.29 5.18
CA TYR A 4 -2.59 -18.51 5.06
C TYR A 4 -2.34 -18.05 3.63
N VAL A 5 -2.41 -18.95 2.63
CA VAL A 5 -2.20 -18.64 1.22
C VAL A 5 -3.53 -18.18 0.61
N SER A 6 -4.04 -17.04 1.07
CA SER A 6 -5.29 -16.44 0.62
C SER A 6 -5.04 -15.31 -0.39
N ASP A 7 -5.82 -14.27 -0.33
CA ASP A 7 -5.60 -13.01 -1.05
C ASP A 7 -4.44 -12.22 -0.43
N VAL A 8 -3.68 -11.49 -1.24
CA VAL A 8 -2.52 -10.72 -0.78
C VAL A 8 -2.90 -9.60 0.18
N SER A 9 -4.08 -8.98 0.00
CA SER A 9 -4.57 -7.94 0.91
C SER A 9 -4.94 -8.52 2.28
N ILE A 10 -5.59 -9.69 2.31
CA ILE A 10 -5.89 -10.39 3.56
C ILE A 10 -4.61 -10.78 4.29
N LEU A 11 -3.59 -11.24 3.56
CA LEU A 11 -2.29 -11.54 4.15
C LEU A 11 -1.64 -10.28 4.73
N ALA A 12 -1.67 -9.17 4.01
CA ALA A 12 -1.18 -7.87 4.49
C ALA A 12 -1.91 -7.43 5.77
N HIS A 13 -3.25 -7.52 5.80
CA HIS A 13 -4.05 -7.19 6.98
C HIS A 13 -3.67 -8.03 8.22
N ASN A 14 -3.45 -9.34 8.04
CA ASN A 14 -3.01 -10.22 9.12
C ASN A 14 -1.63 -9.81 9.66
N ILE A 15 -0.68 -9.52 8.77
CA ILE A 15 0.67 -9.06 9.15
C ILE A 15 0.59 -7.72 9.90
N ILE A 16 -0.17 -6.76 9.39
CA ILE A 16 -0.34 -5.45 10.01
C ILE A 16 -1.00 -5.58 11.39
N SER A 17 -2.03 -6.40 11.51
CA SER A 17 -2.73 -6.64 12.79
C SER A 17 -1.80 -7.19 13.85
N GLU A 18 -0.93 -8.12 13.48
CA GLU A 18 -0.03 -8.85 14.38
C GLU A 18 1.21 -8.04 14.76
N TYR A 19 1.82 -7.33 13.81
CA TYR A 19 3.16 -6.78 13.98
C TYR A 19 3.23 -5.26 14.13
N VAL A 20 2.21 -4.48 13.71
CA VAL A 20 2.18 -3.04 13.97
C VAL A 20 1.62 -2.76 15.35
N GLU A 21 2.47 -2.40 16.30
CA GLU A 21 2.07 -2.13 17.69
C GLU A 21 1.43 -0.75 17.85
N ASN A 22 2.07 0.29 17.29
CA ASN A 22 1.55 1.65 17.33
C ASN A 22 0.48 1.87 16.24
N LYS A 23 -0.74 2.14 16.67
CA LYS A 23 -1.92 2.33 15.81
C LYS A 23 -2.36 3.80 15.69
N ASP A 24 -1.41 4.74 15.68
CA ASP A 24 -1.74 6.16 15.60
C ASP A 24 -2.11 6.58 14.16
N ILE A 25 -1.17 6.46 13.22
CA ILE A 25 -1.33 6.97 11.84
C ILE A 25 -1.15 5.84 10.83
N ALA A 26 -2.13 5.67 9.95
CA ALA A 26 -2.01 4.83 8.78
C ALA A 26 -2.26 5.62 7.48
N VAL A 27 -1.74 5.09 6.39
CA VAL A 27 -1.97 5.61 5.03
C VAL A 27 -2.45 4.48 4.13
N ASP A 28 -3.56 4.68 3.47
CA ASP A 28 -3.95 3.94 2.26
C ASP A 28 -3.52 4.77 1.05
N ALA A 29 -2.44 4.37 0.41
CA ALA A 29 -1.88 5.11 -0.72
C ALA A 29 -2.67 4.92 -2.02
N THR A 30 -3.62 3.98 -2.04
CA THR A 30 -4.41 3.58 -3.22
C THR A 30 -5.82 3.17 -2.80
N LEU A 31 -6.64 4.14 -2.39
CA LEU A 31 -7.97 3.91 -1.81
C LEU A 31 -8.84 2.94 -2.64
N GLY A 32 -8.94 3.16 -3.94
CA GLY A 32 -9.71 2.33 -4.85
C GLY A 32 -11.15 2.09 -4.35
N ASN A 33 -11.49 0.81 -4.11
CA ASN A 33 -12.79 0.43 -3.54
C ASN A 33 -12.87 0.58 -2.01
N GLY A 34 -11.78 0.97 -1.34
CA GLY A 34 -11.72 1.28 0.08
C GLY A 34 -11.57 0.09 1.02
N TYR A 35 -11.26 -1.11 0.53
CA TYR A 35 -11.14 -2.31 1.38
C TYR A 35 -10.00 -2.19 2.41
N ASP A 36 -8.82 -1.71 1.99
CA ASP A 36 -7.69 -1.50 2.91
C ASP A 36 -7.98 -0.32 3.83
N CYS A 37 -8.56 0.76 3.32
CA CYS A 37 -8.96 1.91 4.11
C CYS A 37 -9.97 1.54 5.21
N GLU A 38 -10.94 0.68 4.92
CA GLU A 38 -11.92 0.19 5.89
C GLU A 38 -11.25 -0.64 6.98
N PHE A 39 -10.31 -1.53 6.62
CA PHE A 39 -9.50 -2.27 7.57
C PHE A 39 -8.65 -1.33 8.44
N LEU A 40 -7.90 -0.41 7.83
CA LEU A 40 -7.03 0.53 8.53
C LEU A 40 -7.82 1.42 9.47
N SER A 41 -9.00 1.92 9.05
CA SER A 41 -9.86 2.76 9.90
C SER A 41 -10.40 2.03 11.13
N SER A 42 -10.55 0.71 11.05
CA SER A 42 -10.95 -0.11 12.21
C SER A 42 -9.81 -0.34 13.21
N CYS A 43 -8.55 -0.17 12.78
CA CYS A 43 -7.37 -0.48 13.58
C CYS A 43 -6.62 0.76 14.08
N PHE A 44 -6.61 1.85 13.31
CA PHE A 44 -5.79 3.03 13.57
C PHE A 44 -6.63 4.23 13.99
N LYS A 45 -6.02 5.14 14.77
CA LYS A 45 -6.69 6.36 15.23
C LYS A 45 -7.01 7.32 14.12
N LYS A 46 -6.13 7.41 13.10
CA LYS A 46 -6.26 8.30 11.95
C LYS A 46 -5.73 7.64 10.69
N VAL A 47 -6.45 7.76 9.60
CA VAL A 47 -6.09 7.21 8.29
C VAL A 47 -6.12 8.30 7.24
N TYR A 48 -5.07 8.41 6.46
CA TYR A 48 -5.06 9.20 5.22
C TYR A 48 -5.24 8.26 4.04
N ALA A 49 -6.14 8.58 3.12
CA ALA A 49 -6.42 7.75 1.96
C ALA A 49 -6.29 8.56 0.67
N PHE A 50 -5.40 8.13 -0.21
CA PHE A 50 -5.10 8.80 -1.48
C PHE A 50 -5.79 8.10 -2.64
N GLU A 51 -6.38 8.88 -3.54
CA GLU A 51 -7.02 8.38 -4.76
C GLU A 51 -7.08 9.49 -5.83
N ILE A 52 -6.68 9.16 -7.05
CA ILE A 52 -6.70 10.12 -8.18
C ILE A 52 -8.08 10.21 -8.82
N GLN A 53 -8.89 9.15 -8.74
CA GLN A 53 -10.23 9.08 -9.32
C GLN A 53 -11.26 9.70 -8.36
N LYS A 54 -11.78 10.86 -8.72
CA LYS A 54 -12.73 11.61 -7.92
C LYS A 54 -13.97 10.81 -7.53
N GLU A 55 -14.49 10.00 -8.46
CA GLU A 55 -15.66 9.17 -8.23
C GLU A 55 -15.42 8.09 -7.15
N ALA A 56 -14.20 7.59 -7.01
CA ALA A 56 -13.85 6.66 -5.95
C ALA A 56 -13.76 7.38 -4.60
N CYS A 57 -13.17 8.58 -4.57
CA CYS A 57 -13.17 9.44 -3.37
C CYS A 57 -14.60 9.73 -2.89
N GLU A 58 -15.49 10.18 -3.79
CA GLU A 58 -16.88 10.54 -3.47
C GLU A 58 -17.66 9.36 -2.90
N LYS A 59 -17.42 8.14 -3.37
CA LYS A 59 -18.07 6.92 -2.84
C LYS A 59 -17.65 6.58 -1.42
N TYR A 60 -16.49 7.06 -0.97
CA TYR A 60 -15.93 6.74 0.35
C TYR A 60 -16.07 7.88 1.37
N ILE A 61 -16.38 9.11 0.92
CA ILE A 61 -16.60 10.27 1.79
C ILE A 61 -17.63 9.92 2.88
N ASP A 62 -17.37 10.39 4.10
CA ASP A 62 -18.21 10.24 5.28
C ASP A 62 -18.49 8.80 5.78
N LYS A 63 -17.79 7.79 5.26
CA LYS A 63 -17.94 6.42 5.77
C LYS A 63 -17.37 6.24 7.17
N ASN A 64 -16.22 6.88 7.45
CA ASN A 64 -15.51 6.73 8.72
C ASN A 64 -14.96 8.08 9.20
N ASN A 65 -15.23 8.45 10.44
CA ASN A 65 -14.87 9.76 11.03
C ASN A 65 -13.36 9.97 11.22
N ASN A 66 -12.57 8.90 11.23
CA ASN A 66 -11.11 8.93 11.38
C ASN A 66 -10.35 8.84 10.05
N VAL A 67 -11.04 8.91 8.91
CA VAL A 67 -10.44 8.84 7.57
C VAL A 67 -10.46 10.22 6.92
N ILE A 68 -9.29 10.63 6.39
CA ILE A 68 -9.12 11.84 5.58
C ILE A 68 -8.88 11.40 4.15
N ILE A 69 -9.86 11.65 3.27
CA ILE A 69 -9.75 11.36 1.85
C ILE A 69 -9.02 12.50 1.14
N ILE A 70 -8.03 12.15 0.34
CA ILE A 70 -7.20 13.08 -0.42
C ILE A 70 -7.29 12.70 -1.89
N ASN A 71 -7.99 13.55 -2.67
CA ASN A 71 -8.12 13.33 -4.11
C ASN A 71 -6.86 13.84 -4.85
N GLU A 72 -5.76 13.14 -4.61
CA GLU A 72 -4.44 13.41 -5.18
C GLU A 72 -3.66 12.12 -5.38
N SER A 73 -2.61 12.19 -6.17
CA SER A 73 -1.71 11.06 -6.36
C SER A 73 -0.84 10.83 -5.11
N HIS A 74 -0.67 9.57 -4.75
CA HIS A 74 0.13 9.12 -3.61
C HIS A 74 1.60 9.59 -3.64
N HIS A 75 2.15 10.00 -4.77
CA HIS A 75 3.51 10.53 -4.82
C HIS A 75 3.67 11.92 -4.17
N ARG A 76 2.56 12.49 -3.68
CA ARG A 76 2.49 13.75 -2.93
C ARG A 76 2.18 13.55 -1.44
N ILE A 77 2.42 12.36 -0.90
CA ILE A 77 2.12 12.03 0.51
C ILE A 77 2.73 13.06 1.48
N ASP A 78 3.96 13.50 1.25
CA ASP A 78 4.68 14.46 2.08
C ASP A 78 4.07 15.87 2.11
N GLU A 79 3.19 16.21 1.18
CA GLU A 79 2.46 17.48 1.18
C GLU A 79 1.25 17.46 2.13
N PHE A 80 0.74 16.28 2.46
CA PHE A 80 -0.50 16.11 3.23
C PHE A 80 -0.30 15.44 4.58
N VAL A 81 0.70 14.57 4.72
CA VAL A 81 0.98 13.80 5.92
C VAL A 81 2.27 14.30 6.55
N ASN A 82 2.15 15.03 7.66
CA ASN A 82 3.29 15.61 8.39
C ASN A 82 3.68 14.79 9.63
N GLU A 83 2.87 13.77 9.98
CA GLU A 83 3.12 12.88 11.12
C GLU A 83 3.97 11.69 10.71
N GLU A 84 4.60 11.03 11.68
CA GLU A 84 5.21 9.71 11.45
C GLU A 84 4.14 8.67 11.12
N ILE A 85 4.36 7.89 10.07
CA ILE A 85 3.44 6.88 9.57
C ILE A 85 3.76 5.54 10.23
N ASN A 86 2.80 4.91 10.91
CA ASN A 86 3.00 3.61 11.53
C ASN A 86 2.69 2.45 10.57
N CYS A 87 1.78 2.67 9.63
CA CYS A 87 1.44 1.70 8.59
C CYS A 87 1.10 2.40 7.27
N ILE A 88 1.55 1.83 6.17
CA ILE A 88 1.13 2.27 4.84
C ILE A 88 0.86 1.08 3.93
N CYS A 89 -0.27 1.12 3.22
CA CYS A 89 -0.69 0.12 2.26
C CYS A 89 -0.68 0.67 0.84
N TYR A 90 -0.23 -0.15 -0.10
CA TYR A 90 -0.31 0.07 -1.54
C TYR A 90 -0.95 -1.12 -2.22
N ASN A 91 -1.92 -0.89 -3.11
CA ASN A 91 -2.37 -1.85 -4.12
C ASN A 91 -2.05 -1.28 -5.50
N LEU A 92 -0.92 -1.71 -6.05
CA LEU A 92 -0.42 -1.17 -7.31
C LEU A 92 -1.03 -1.89 -8.50
N GLY A 93 -1.77 -1.15 -9.30
CA GLY A 93 -2.51 -1.64 -10.45
C GLY A 93 -3.67 -0.70 -10.79
N TYR A 94 -4.67 -1.20 -11.47
CA TYR A 94 -5.90 -0.48 -11.81
C TYR A 94 -7.04 -0.81 -10.85
N LEU A 95 -7.99 0.12 -10.72
CA LEU A 95 -9.18 -0.06 -9.88
C LEU A 95 -10.05 -1.21 -10.42
N PRO A 96 -10.31 -2.28 -9.65
CA PRO A 96 -11.21 -3.34 -10.07
C PRO A 96 -12.62 -2.81 -10.35
N GLY A 97 -13.13 -3.09 -11.57
CA GLY A 97 -14.42 -2.56 -12.03
C GLY A 97 -14.38 -1.13 -12.58
N GLY A 98 -13.21 -0.46 -12.53
CA GLY A 98 -12.98 0.86 -13.09
C GLY A 98 -12.42 0.84 -14.52
N ASN A 99 -11.97 2.02 -14.99
CA ASN A 99 -11.26 2.15 -16.26
C ASN A 99 -9.84 1.58 -16.12
N LYS A 100 -9.52 0.52 -16.86
CA LYS A 100 -8.22 -0.14 -16.85
C LYS A 100 -7.08 0.70 -17.45
N GLU A 101 -7.38 1.77 -18.16
CA GLU A 101 -6.39 2.73 -18.66
C GLU A 101 -5.84 3.62 -17.55
N ILE A 102 -6.58 3.72 -16.42
CA ILE A 102 -6.14 4.43 -15.22
C ILE A 102 -5.51 3.39 -14.29
N THR A 103 -4.20 3.34 -14.28
CA THR A 103 -3.40 2.44 -13.44
C THR A 103 -2.30 3.20 -12.73
N THR A 104 -1.72 2.63 -11.68
CA THR A 104 -0.50 3.15 -11.07
C THR A 104 0.67 3.04 -12.05
N LEU A 105 1.66 3.89 -11.89
CA LEU A 105 2.84 3.97 -12.76
C LEU A 105 4.12 3.82 -11.94
N ALA A 106 5.11 3.12 -12.49
CA ALA A 106 6.38 2.85 -11.84
C ALA A 106 7.06 4.11 -11.25
N GLU A 107 7.03 5.21 -12.00
CA GLU A 107 7.63 6.49 -11.57
C GLU A 107 6.95 7.05 -10.31
N THR A 108 5.62 7.16 -10.32
CA THR A 108 4.87 7.73 -9.19
C THR A 108 4.85 6.80 -7.99
N SER A 109 4.75 5.48 -8.20
CA SER A 109 4.79 4.48 -7.14
C SER A 109 6.14 4.42 -6.46
N LEU A 110 7.24 4.41 -7.23
CA LEU A 110 8.59 4.43 -6.67
C LEU A 110 8.86 5.71 -5.87
N LYS A 111 8.49 6.87 -6.40
CA LYS A 111 8.62 8.16 -5.69
C LYS A 111 7.84 8.15 -4.38
N SER A 112 6.60 7.68 -4.40
CA SER A 112 5.77 7.55 -3.20
C SER A 112 6.40 6.65 -2.15
N ILE A 113 6.87 5.47 -2.53
CA ILE A 113 7.54 4.51 -1.64
C ILE A 113 8.79 5.14 -1.01
N GLN A 114 9.60 5.85 -1.78
CA GLN A 114 10.80 6.53 -1.28
C GLN A 114 10.47 7.58 -0.22
N ILE A 115 9.46 8.42 -0.48
CA ILE A 115 8.97 9.43 0.45
C ILE A 115 8.45 8.76 1.73
N SER A 116 7.60 7.76 1.57
CA SER A 116 6.94 7.07 2.68
C SER A 116 7.92 6.32 3.59
N LEU A 117 8.99 5.74 3.04
CA LEU A 117 10.04 5.11 3.87
C LEU A 117 10.76 6.10 4.78
N ASN A 118 10.88 7.36 4.37
CA ASN A 118 11.46 8.39 5.24
C ASN A 118 10.53 8.72 6.41
N SER A 119 9.22 8.80 6.15
CA SER A 119 8.18 9.13 7.14
C SER A 119 7.70 7.92 7.95
N LEU A 120 8.09 6.71 7.57
CA LEU A 120 7.74 5.49 8.31
C LEU A 120 8.42 5.51 9.69
N SER A 121 7.64 5.26 10.76
CA SER A 121 8.16 5.20 12.13
C SER A 121 9.05 3.97 12.35
N SER A 122 9.84 3.98 13.43
CA SER A 122 10.47 2.73 13.90
C SER A 122 9.39 1.70 14.23
N ASN A 123 9.62 0.45 13.85
CA ASN A 123 8.67 -0.67 13.90
C ASN A 123 7.39 -0.46 13.05
N GLY A 124 7.42 0.54 12.16
CA GLY A 124 6.35 0.75 11.17
C GLY A 124 6.46 -0.23 10.01
N ILE A 125 5.32 -0.54 9.40
CA ILE A 125 5.19 -1.49 8.28
C ILE A 125 4.65 -0.80 7.05
N MET A 126 5.30 -1.06 5.92
CA MET A 126 4.80 -0.77 4.58
C MET A 126 4.43 -2.08 3.89
N ALA A 127 3.18 -2.23 3.47
CA ALA A 127 2.67 -3.36 2.70
C ALA A 127 2.42 -2.92 1.25
N ILE A 128 3.00 -3.62 0.29
CA ILE A 128 2.89 -3.29 -1.14
C ILE A 128 2.40 -4.52 -1.89
N ALA A 129 1.14 -4.54 -2.29
CA ALA A 129 0.59 -5.52 -3.21
C ALA A 129 0.83 -5.04 -4.65
N ILE A 130 1.56 -5.82 -5.44
CA ILE A 130 1.91 -5.50 -6.83
C ILE A 130 1.15 -6.44 -7.77
N TYR A 131 0.22 -5.87 -8.56
CA TYR A 131 -0.60 -6.57 -9.54
C TYR A 131 0.07 -6.55 -10.92
N ARG A 132 0.86 -7.58 -11.22
CA ARG A 132 1.75 -7.69 -12.39
C ARG A 132 1.13 -8.36 -13.62
N GLY A 133 -0.19 -8.42 -13.69
CA GLY A 133 -0.92 -9.04 -14.81
C GLY A 133 -0.93 -8.23 -16.12
N HIS A 134 -0.30 -7.05 -16.16
CA HIS A 134 -0.23 -6.09 -17.27
C HIS A 134 1.18 -5.49 -17.36
N ASN A 135 1.46 -4.76 -18.44
CA ASN A 135 2.84 -4.29 -18.73
C ASN A 135 3.33 -3.29 -17.67
N GLU A 136 2.50 -2.32 -17.32
CA GLU A 136 2.79 -1.30 -16.29
C GLU A 136 3.09 -1.95 -14.93
N GLY A 137 2.32 -3.00 -14.55
CA GLY A 137 2.54 -3.73 -13.32
C GLY A 137 3.87 -4.51 -13.28
N LYS A 138 4.34 -5.01 -14.43
CA LYS A 138 5.67 -5.63 -14.54
C LYS A 138 6.79 -4.61 -14.41
N GLU A 139 6.61 -3.43 -14.96
CA GLU A 139 7.55 -2.32 -14.83
C GLU A 139 7.62 -1.84 -13.37
N GLU A 140 6.47 -1.67 -12.71
CA GLU A 140 6.38 -1.35 -11.28
C GLU A 140 7.10 -2.40 -10.44
N GLU A 141 6.82 -3.70 -10.65
CA GLU A 141 7.50 -4.79 -9.95
C GLU A 141 9.01 -4.68 -10.08
N SER A 142 9.52 -4.53 -11.30
CA SER A 142 10.95 -4.45 -11.58
C SER A 142 11.61 -3.27 -10.87
N CYS A 143 11.05 -2.07 -11.02
CA CYS A 143 11.59 -0.84 -10.42
C CYS A 143 11.54 -0.89 -8.89
N ILE A 144 10.41 -1.30 -8.32
CA ILE A 144 10.22 -1.34 -6.87
C ILE A 144 11.14 -2.38 -6.22
N LEU A 145 11.15 -3.62 -6.74
CA LEU A 145 12.00 -4.67 -6.18
C LEU A 145 13.49 -4.34 -6.31
N GLN A 146 13.90 -3.72 -7.42
CA GLN A 146 15.28 -3.27 -7.59
C GLN A 146 15.66 -2.22 -6.53
N TYR A 147 14.79 -1.26 -6.26
CA TYR A 147 15.01 -0.24 -5.24
C TYR A 147 15.07 -0.86 -3.83
N LEU A 148 14.07 -1.67 -3.48
CA LEU A 148 13.94 -2.26 -2.15
C LEU A 148 15.10 -3.20 -1.80
N ARG A 149 15.66 -3.94 -2.78
CA ARG A 149 16.86 -4.79 -2.60
C ARG A 149 18.11 -4.02 -2.15
N ASN A 150 18.15 -2.72 -2.45
CA ASN A 150 19.29 -1.85 -2.10
C ASN A 150 19.09 -1.07 -0.80
N LEU A 151 17.97 -1.27 -0.09
CA LEU A 151 17.75 -0.62 1.19
C LEU A 151 18.80 -1.10 2.24
N PRO A 152 19.25 -0.20 3.12
CA PRO A 152 20.21 -0.55 4.15
C PRO A 152 19.61 -1.55 5.16
N LYS A 153 20.13 -2.77 5.15
CA LYS A 153 19.66 -3.91 5.98
C LYS A 153 19.71 -3.69 7.49
N ASN A 154 20.44 -2.69 7.96
CA ASN A 154 20.47 -2.30 9.36
C ASN A 154 19.33 -1.35 9.76
N LYS A 155 18.57 -0.87 8.79
CA LYS A 155 17.40 0.02 8.98
C LYS A 155 16.09 -0.61 8.51
N PHE A 156 16.12 -1.45 7.49
CA PHE A 156 14.93 -2.02 6.87
C PHE A 156 15.07 -3.53 6.69
N GLY A 157 14.02 -4.25 7.09
CA GLY A 157 13.77 -5.62 6.68
C GLY A 157 12.80 -5.65 5.50
N VAL A 158 13.10 -6.44 4.47
CA VAL A 158 12.24 -6.57 3.29
C VAL A 158 11.95 -8.03 3.03
N MET A 159 10.68 -8.40 2.94
CA MET A 159 10.22 -9.74 2.57
C MET A 159 9.27 -9.70 1.40
N VAL A 160 9.34 -10.72 0.54
CA VAL A 160 8.40 -10.94 -0.56
C VAL A 160 7.61 -12.21 -0.31
N HIS A 161 6.29 -12.13 -0.38
CA HIS A 161 5.38 -13.26 -0.38
C HIS A 161 4.88 -13.50 -1.80
N GLU A 162 5.22 -14.63 -2.35
CA GLU A 162 4.87 -15.04 -3.72
C GLU A 162 4.37 -16.49 -3.75
N CYS A 163 3.29 -16.72 -4.48
CA CYS A 163 2.76 -18.06 -4.70
C CYS A 163 3.52 -18.73 -5.86
N ILE A 164 4.51 -19.56 -5.57
CA ILE A 164 5.39 -20.18 -6.57
C ILE A 164 4.69 -21.20 -7.49
N ASN A 165 3.50 -21.65 -7.14
CA ASN A 165 2.70 -22.59 -7.93
C ASN A 165 1.55 -21.93 -8.69
N ARG A 166 1.56 -20.61 -8.82
CA ARG A 166 0.62 -19.83 -9.62
C ARG A 166 1.35 -19.20 -10.82
N SER A 167 0.58 -18.60 -11.73
CA SER A 167 1.18 -17.93 -12.89
C SER A 167 1.99 -16.70 -12.48
N ASP A 168 2.90 -16.28 -13.33
CA ASP A 168 3.69 -15.05 -13.21
C ASP A 168 2.84 -13.76 -13.20
N LYS A 169 1.55 -13.88 -13.52
CA LYS A 169 0.56 -12.78 -13.45
C LYS A 169 -0.07 -12.63 -12.07
N SER A 170 0.12 -13.61 -11.19
CA SER A 170 -0.42 -13.55 -9.84
C SER A 170 0.24 -12.42 -9.05
N PRO A 171 -0.51 -11.68 -8.22
CA PRO A 171 0.08 -10.61 -7.42
C PRO A 171 1.09 -11.15 -6.42
N LEU A 172 2.06 -10.32 -6.07
CA LEU A 172 2.95 -10.55 -4.94
C LEU A 172 2.71 -9.48 -3.86
N LEU A 173 3.07 -9.82 -2.63
CA LEU A 173 3.05 -8.88 -1.51
C LEU A 173 4.48 -8.65 -1.02
N VAL A 174 4.88 -7.39 -0.98
CA VAL A 174 6.14 -6.97 -0.34
C VAL A 174 5.82 -6.35 1.00
N ILE A 175 6.50 -6.79 2.03
CA ILE A 175 6.48 -6.18 3.37
C ILE A 175 7.83 -5.53 3.62
N VAL A 176 7.80 -4.27 4.00
CA VAL A 176 8.98 -3.53 4.47
C VAL A 176 8.72 -3.11 5.91
N GLU A 177 9.62 -3.49 6.79
CA GLU A 177 9.62 -3.08 8.20
C GLU A 177 10.82 -2.16 8.46
N LYS A 178 10.59 -1.04 9.15
CA LYS A 178 11.65 -0.13 9.57
C LYS A 178 12.03 -0.41 11.03
N LYS A 179 13.33 -0.53 11.28
CA LYS A 179 13.89 -0.73 12.61
C LYS A 179 13.90 0.58 13.42
#